data_630d46fd46076a6a29bb457b56998539
#
_entry.id   630d46fd46076a6a29bb457b56998539
#
_cell.length_a   1.000
_cell.length_b   1.000
_cell.length_c   1.000
_cell.angle_alpha   90.00
_cell.angle_beta   90.00
_cell.angle_gamma   90.00
#
_symmetry.space_group_name_H-M   'P 1'
#
loop_
_entity.id
_entity.type
_entity.pdbx_description
1 polymer ?
#
loop_
_entity_poly.entity_id
_entity_poly.type
_entity_poly.pdbx_seq_one_letter_code
_entity_poly.pdbx_strand_id
1 'polypeptide(L)'
;MTARSTHFGRIDDREYKRRIRAWTLYDWANSAFATTILAAVLPTYYSAVAGATLPSRAVATQYWSIGLSVSLFIAALMSPILGTVSDVVRGKKRFLAIFSGVGIVATALLVLVGTGDWALASVLAVVGRVGFNGAISFYDSLLPHVAKPEDQDAVSARGYAMGYLGGGILLAINVAMIQFLPGTWGARLSFVSVAIWWAVFSIPLFRRVPEPPSASKQLKPGESVLRVSFQQLWDTVKDIRRYRELFKFLIAFLIYNDAIGTI
;
A
#
# COMPACT_ATOMS: atom_id res chain seq x y z
N MET A 1 -31.53 9.00 5.15
CA MET A 1 -30.68 9.12 6.37
C MET A 1 -30.34 7.71 6.81
N THR A 2 -29.16 7.25 6.49
CA THR A 2 -28.79 5.83 6.47
C THR A 2 -28.11 5.40 7.77
N ALA A 3 -28.15 4.14 8.11
CA ALA A 3 -27.60 3.47 9.32
C ALA A 3 -26.13 3.83 9.71
N ARG A 4 -25.41 4.54 8.86
CA ARG A 4 -24.04 5.02 9.11
C ARG A 4 -23.95 6.14 10.18
N SER A 5 -24.95 7.02 10.27
CA SER A 5 -24.93 8.13 11.26
C SER A 5 -25.11 7.66 12.70
N THR A 6 -25.72 6.50 12.93
CA THR A 6 -25.98 5.94 14.27
C THR A 6 -24.75 5.32 14.92
N HIS A 7 -23.74 4.93 14.14
CA HIS A 7 -22.54 4.26 14.67
C HIS A 7 -21.60 5.24 15.39
N PHE A 8 -21.48 6.48 14.93
CA PHE A 8 -20.65 7.52 15.54
C PHE A 8 -21.32 8.23 16.74
N GLY A 9 -22.66 8.21 16.83
CA GLY A 9 -23.40 8.89 17.90
C GLY A 9 -23.22 8.32 19.33
N ARG A 10 -22.55 7.17 19.47
CA ARG A 10 -22.28 6.50 20.76
C ARG A 10 -20.82 6.48 21.17
N ILE A 11 -19.94 7.12 20.37
CA ILE A 11 -18.49 7.06 20.61
C ILE A 11 -18.07 8.34 21.33
N ASP A 12 -17.38 8.18 22.48
CA ASP A 12 -16.75 9.31 23.18
C ASP A 12 -15.69 9.98 22.31
N ASP A 13 -15.56 11.29 22.41
CA ASP A 13 -14.59 12.11 21.65
C ASP A 13 -13.15 11.64 21.81
N ARG A 14 -12.79 11.13 23.01
CA ARG A 14 -11.45 10.59 23.26
C ARG A 14 -11.19 9.31 22.46
N GLU A 15 -12.18 8.44 22.41
CA GLU A 15 -12.09 7.19 21.66
C GLU A 15 -12.08 7.46 20.15
N TYR A 16 -12.89 8.42 19.67
CA TYR A 16 -12.89 8.87 18.28
C TYR A 16 -11.50 9.36 17.84
N LYS A 17 -10.91 10.27 18.61
CA LYS A 17 -9.54 10.77 18.33
C LYS A 17 -8.48 9.68 18.40
N ARG A 18 -8.62 8.68 19.27
CA ARG A 18 -7.73 7.53 19.37
C ARG A 18 -7.79 6.63 18.14
N ARG A 19 -8.98 6.41 17.58
CA ARG A 19 -9.16 5.63 16.35
C ARG A 19 -8.55 6.33 15.15
N ILE A 20 -8.79 7.63 15.01
CA ILE A 20 -8.17 8.44 13.95
C ILE A 20 -6.64 8.37 14.05
N ARG A 21 -6.07 8.60 15.25
CA ARG A 21 -4.62 8.50 15.43
C ARG A 21 -4.07 7.11 15.09
N ALA A 22 -4.78 6.07 15.44
CA ALA A 22 -4.35 4.70 15.16
C ALA A 22 -4.41 4.39 13.64
N TRP A 23 -5.39 4.96 12.93
CA TRP A 23 -5.52 4.85 11.50
C TRP A 23 -4.41 5.65 10.77
N THR A 24 -4.24 6.94 11.10
CA THR A 24 -3.19 7.77 10.48
C THR A 24 -1.76 7.28 10.77
N LEU A 25 -1.55 6.57 11.89
CA LEU A 25 -0.26 5.98 12.22
C LEU A 25 0.11 4.80 11.31
N TYR A 26 -0.87 4.21 10.62
CA TYR A 26 -0.57 3.20 9.62
C TYR A 26 0.08 3.80 8.36
N ASP A 27 -0.30 5.02 7.95
CA ASP A 27 0.40 5.75 6.89
C ASP A 27 1.85 6.06 7.26
N TRP A 28 2.08 6.51 8.50
CA TRP A 28 3.42 6.63 9.05
C TRP A 28 4.21 5.33 8.94
N ALA A 29 3.55 4.19 9.15
CA ALA A 29 4.19 2.87 9.11
C ALA A 29 4.56 2.45 7.68
N ASN A 30 3.58 2.45 6.78
CA ASN A 30 3.71 1.85 5.45
C ASN A 30 4.45 2.74 4.44
N SER A 31 4.43 4.07 4.63
CA SER A 31 5.11 5.01 3.73
C SER A 31 6.63 4.83 3.72
N ALA A 32 7.20 4.23 4.76
CA ALA A 32 8.60 3.84 4.78
C ALA A 32 8.95 2.83 3.66
N PHE A 33 8.01 1.95 3.29
CA PHE A 33 8.18 1.06 2.15
C PHE A 33 8.23 1.85 0.83
N ALA A 34 7.33 2.80 0.63
CA ALA A 34 7.31 3.62 -0.57
C ALA A 34 8.59 4.45 -0.72
N THR A 35 9.02 5.13 0.33
CA THR A 35 10.19 6.03 0.28
C THR A 35 11.51 5.28 0.20
N THR A 36 11.73 4.28 1.06
CA THR A 36 13.01 3.57 1.14
C THR A 36 13.09 2.45 0.10
N ILE A 37 12.05 1.59 0.01
CA ILE A 37 12.14 0.41 -0.86
C ILE A 37 11.86 0.79 -2.30
N LEU A 38 10.75 1.46 -2.61
CA LEU A 38 10.37 1.70 -3.99
C LEU A 38 11.15 2.85 -4.64
N ALA A 39 11.39 3.93 -3.91
CA ALA A 39 11.93 5.15 -4.51
C ALA A 39 13.45 5.31 -4.35
N ALA A 40 14.05 4.96 -3.20
CA ALA A 40 15.41 5.37 -2.91
C ALA A 40 16.45 4.22 -2.90
N VAL A 41 16.31 3.27 -1.95
CA VAL A 41 17.41 2.35 -1.64
C VAL A 41 17.41 1.12 -2.56
N LEU A 42 16.27 0.46 -2.74
CA LEU A 42 16.24 -0.80 -3.50
C LEU A 42 16.54 -0.61 -5.01
N PRO A 43 16.06 0.43 -5.71
CA PRO A 43 16.42 0.63 -7.13
C PRO A 43 17.93 0.78 -7.33
N THR A 44 18.58 1.58 -6.47
CA THR A 44 20.02 1.79 -6.49
C THR A 44 20.79 0.52 -6.13
N TYR A 45 20.36 -0.18 -5.07
CA TYR A 45 20.94 -1.44 -4.65
C TYR A 45 20.78 -2.53 -5.72
N TYR A 46 19.62 -2.58 -6.37
CA TYR A 46 19.33 -3.52 -7.45
C TYR A 46 20.32 -3.34 -8.61
N SER A 47 20.51 -2.12 -9.09
CA SER A 47 21.39 -1.85 -10.23
C SER A 47 22.88 -2.02 -9.91
N ALA A 48 23.29 -1.70 -8.67
CA ALA A 48 24.70 -1.70 -8.29
C ALA A 48 25.19 -3.02 -7.70
N VAL A 49 24.33 -3.76 -6.99
CA VAL A 49 24.70 -4.95 -6.22
C VAL A 49 23.98 -6.19 -6.73
N ALA A 50 22.64 -6.23 -6.66
CA ALA A 50 21.89 -7.42 -7.06
C ALA A 50 22.09 -7.75 -8.55
N GLY A 51 22.14 -6.75 -9.42
CA GLY A 51 22.37 -6.88 -10.85
C GLY A 51 23.84 -6.88 -11.28
N ALA A 52 24.81 -6.96 -10.37
CA ALA A 52 26.23 -6.82 -10.69
C ALA A 52 26.77 -7.91 -11.64
N THR A 53 26.11 -9.05 -11.73
CA THR A 53 26.44 -10.15 -12.66
C THR A 53 25.77 -10.03 -14.01
N LEU A 54 24.87 -9.06 -14.19
CA LEU A 54 24.23 -8.79 -15.48
C LEU A 54 25.21 -8.07 -16.43
N PRO A 55 24.99 -8.18 -17.77
CA PRO A 55 25.92 -7.63 -18.76
C PRO A 55 26.19 -6.13 -18.63
N SER A 56 25.24 -5.35 -18.10
CA SER A 56 25.41 -3.92 -17.83
C SER A 56 24.40 -3.41 -16.82
N ARG A 57 24.65 -2.20 -16.26
CA ARG A 57 23.69 -1.52 -15.39
C ARG A 57 22.39 -1.19 -16.12
N ALA A 58 22.44 -0.92 -17.41
CA ALA A 58 21.24 -0.69 -18.22
C ALA A 58 20.34 -1.93 -18.25
N VAL A 59 20.93 -3.12 -18.39
CA VAL A 59 20.18 -4.40 -18.32
C VAL A 59 19.58 -4.60 -16.92
N ALA A 60 20.32 -4.28 -15.85
CA ALA A 60 19.80 -4.35 -14.49
C ALA A 60 18.59 -3.42 -14.30
N THR A 61 18.67 -2.17 -14.77
CA THR A 61 17.57 -1.21 -14.74
C THR A 61 16.38 -1.70 -15.56
N GLN A 62 16.61 -2.33 -16.71
CA GLN A 62 15.54 -2.93 -17.52
C GLN A 62 14.81 -4.06 -16.77
N TYR A 63 15.53 -4.98 -16.13
CA TYR A 63 14.91 -6.03 -15.31
C TYR A 63 14.14 -5.46 -14.12
N TRP A 64 14.67 -4.43 -13.47
CA TRP A 64 13.96 -3.69 -12.42
C TRP A 64 12.65 -3.11 -12.94
N SER A 65 12.67 -2.42 -14.08
CA SER A 65 11.48 -1.81 -14.72
C SER A 65 10.45 -2.86 -15.12
N ILE A 66 10.88 -4.02 -15.63
CA ILE A 66 10.00 -5.16 -15.91
C ILE A 66 9.33 -5.64 -14.62
N GLY A 67 10.09 -5.81 -13.54
CA GLY A 67 9.55 -6.19 -12.23
C GLY A 67 8.51 -5.20 -11.71
N LEU A 68 8.77 -3.89 -11.86
CA LEU A 68 7.80 -2.84 -11.53
C LEU A 68 6.53 -2.96 -12.37
N SER A 69 6.66 -3.14 -13.68
CA SER A 69 5.52 -3.30 -14.60
C SER A 69 4.69 -4.53 -14.26
N VAL A 70 5.33 -5.66 -13.98
CA VAL A 70 4.66 -6.89 -13.54
C VAL A 70 3.89 -6.66 -12.25
N SER A 71 4.50 -5.99 -11.25
CA SER A 71 3.83 -5.71 -9.98
C SER A 71 2.62 -4.78 -10.13
N LEU A 72 2.71 -3.77 -11.01
CA LEU A 72 1.59 -2.88 -11.34
C LEU A 72 0.47 -3.62 -12.06
N PHE A 73 0.82 -4.49 -13.02
CA PHE A 73 -0.16 -5.33 -13.72
C PHE A 73 -0.92 -6.24 -12.76
N ILE A 74 -0.21 -6.91 -11.86
CA ILE A 74 -0.82 -7.74 -10.81
C ILE A 74 -1.74 -6.89 -9.93
N ALA A 75 -1.29 -5.71 -9.48
CA ALA A 75 -2.08 -4.81 -8.66
C ALA A 75 -3.35 -4.34 -9.40
N ALA A 76 -3.25 -4.01 -10.68
CA ALA A 76 -4.39 -3.61 -11.50
C ALA A 76 -5.43 -4.74 -11.65
N LEU A 77 -4.99 -5.98 -11.84
CA LEU A 77 -5.88 -7.15 -11.88
C LEU A 77 -6.51 -7.46 -10.52
N MET A 78 -5.76 -7.27 -9.43
CA MET A 78 -6.24 -7.53 -8.08
C MET A 78 -7.20 -6.44 -7.58
N SER A 79 -7.04 -5.20 -8.00
CA SER A 79 -7.78 -4.05 -7.48
C SER A 79 -9.31 -4.24 -7.50
N PRO A 80 -9.97 -4.63 -8.61
CA PRO A 80 -11.41 -4.85 -8.63
C PRO A 80 -11.85 -6.02 -7.72
N ILE A 81 -10.99 -7.06 -7.63
CA ILE A 81 -11.26 -8.23 -6.78
C ILE A 81 -11.20 -7.81 -5.30
N LEU A 82 -10.13 -7.10 -4.91
CA LEU A 82 -9.95 -6.62 -3.54
C LEU A 82 -11.04 -5.62 -3.14
N GLY A 83 -11.45 -4.74 -4.06
CA GLY A 83 -12.57 -3.83 -3.86
C GLY A 83 -13.85 -4.59 -3.53
N THR A 84 -14.22 -5.58 -4.36
CA THR A 84 -15.41 -6.41 -4.12
C THR A 84 -15.30 -7.22 -2.83
N VAL A 85 -14.14 -7.84 -2.57
CA VAL A 85 -13.89 -8.56 -1.30
C VAL A 85 -14.06 -7.64 -0.12
N SER A 86 -13.53 -6.41 -0.21
CA SER A 86 -13.68 -5.39 0.84
C SER A 86 -15.15 -5.02 1.09
N ASP A 87 -16.00 -5.04 0.06
CA ASP A 87 -17.41 -4.67 0.16
C ASP A 87 -18.31 -5.81 0.64
N VAL A 88 -17.94 -7.05 0.33
CA VAL A 88 -18.78 -8.24 0.51
C VAL A 88 -18.36 -9.08 1.70
N VAL A 89 -17.06 -9.17 1.97
CA VAL A 89 -16.51 -10.06 3.00
C VAL A 89 -16.25 -9.29 4.30
N ARG A 90 -16.78 -9.79 5.40
CA ARG A 90 -16.38 -9.33 6.74
C ARG A 90 -14.92 -9.75 6.97
N GLY A 91 -14.09 -8.83 7.48
CA GLY A 91 -12.69 -9.15 7.79
C GLY A 91 -11.69 -8.23 7.08
N LYS A 92 -12.05 -6.97 6.83
CA LYS A 92 -11.15 -5.98 6.21
C LYS A 92 -9.79 -5.92 6.91
N LYS A 93 -9.77 -5.90 8.24
CA LYS A 93 -8.53 -5.91 9.02
C LYS A 93 -7.73 -7.20 8.86
N ARG A 94 -8.41 -8.34 8.68
CA ARG A 94 -7.72 -9.62 8.46
C ARG A 94 -6.99 -9.61 7.11
N PHE A 95 -7.63 -9.12 6.05
CA PHE A 95 -6.98 -8.98 4.74
C PHE A 95 -5.87 -7.95 4.80
N LEU A 96 -6.09 -6.81 5.45
CA LEU A 96 -5.05 -5.82 5.71
C LEU A 96 -3.83 -6.46 6.41
N ALA A 97 -4.05 -7.29 7.44
CA ALA A 97 -2.97 -7.97 8.16
C ALA A 97 -2.22 -8.97 7.27
N ILE A 98 -2.93 -9.73 6.43
CA ILE A 98 -2.32 -10.69 5.50
C ILE A 98 -1.44 -9.96 4.48
N PHE A 99 -1.97 -8.94 3.80
CA PHE A 99 -1.22 -8.20 2.79
C PHE A 99 -0.06 -7.40 3.38
N SER A 100 -0.27 -6.74 4.53
CA SER A 100 0.84 -6.10 5.27
C SER A 100 1.89 -7.11 5.69
N GLY A 101 1.49 -8.28 6.20
CA GLY A 101 2.40 -9.35 6.59
C GLY A 101 3.25 -9.85 5.41
N VAL A 102 2.62 -10.07 4.25
CA VAL A 102 3.33 -10.43 3.01
C VAL A 102 4.34 -9.35 2.63
N GLY A 103 3.92 -8.07 2.62
CA GLY A 103 4.80 -6.94 2.32
C GLY A 103 5.98 -6.82 3.30
N ILE A 104 5.72 -6.93 4.60
CA ILE A 104 6.71 -6.85 5.67
C ILE A 104 7.72 -8.00 5.56
N VAL A 105 7.26 -9.23 5.37
CA VAL A 105 8.13 -10.41 5.27
C VAL A 105 8.99 -10.32 4.01
N ALA A 106 8.41 -9.99 2.85
CA ALA A 106 9.17 -9.81 1.62
C ALA A 106 10.25 -8.71 1.76
N THR A 107 9.90 -7.60 2.42
CA THR A 107 10.84 -6.51 2.70
C THR A 107 11.97 -6.95 3.63
N ALA A 108 11.68 -7.68 4.70
CA ALA A 108 12.69 -8.21 5.60
C ALA A 108 13.65 -9.17 4.90
N LEU A 109 13.12 -10.05 4.03
CA LEU A 109 13.89 -11.02 3.27
C LEU A 109 14.84 -10.37 2.25
N LEU A 110 14.65 -9.11 1.87
CA LEU A 110 15.62 -8.38 1.03
C LEU A 110 17.01 -8.31 1.67
N VAL A 111 17.13 -8.46 2.98
CA VAL A 111 18.43 -8.56 3.66
C VAL A 111 19.29 -9.72 3.14
N LEU A 112 18.69 -10.77 2.60
CA LEU A 112 19.36 -11.95 2.05
C LEU A 112 19.95 -11.69 0.65
N VAL A 113 19.48 -10.66 -0.05
CA VAL A 113 19.93 -10.33 -1.40
C VAL A 113 21.39 -9.89 -1.35
N GLY A 114 22.25 -10.62 -2.02
CA GLY A 114 23.67 -10.32 -2.18
C GLY A 114 24.03 -9.90 -3.60
N THR A 115 25.34 -9.91 -3.88
CA THR A 115 25.88 -9.58 -5.19
C THR A 115 25.47 -10.63 -6.22
N GLY A 116 24.78 -10.20 -7.28
CA GLY A 116 24.31 -11.08 -8.36
C GLY A 116 22.93 -11.70 -8.16
N ASP A 117 22.28 -11.50 -7.02
CA ASP A 117 20.98 -12.09 -6.68
C ASP A 117 19.78 -11.30 -7.25
N TRP A 118 19.92 -10.82 -8.50
CA TRP A 118 18.91 -9.99 -9.15
C TRP A 118 17.53 -10.67 -9.25
N ALA A 119 17.48 -11.98 -9.45
CA ALA A 119 16.22 -12.72 -9.54
C ALA A 119 15.50 -12.76 -8.19
N LEU A 120 16.22 -13.03 -7.10
CA LEU A 120 15.68 -13.00 -5.74
C LEU A 120 15.19 -11.59 -5.40
N ALA A 121 15.98 -10.56 -5.70
CA ALA A 121 15.59 -9.16 -5.52
C ALA A 121 14.30 -8.82 -6.27
N SER A 122 14.17 -9.25 -7.54
CA SER A 122 12.98 -9.03 -8.37
C SER A 122 11.75 -9.68 -7.76
N VAL A 123 11.83 -10.94 -7.37
CA VAL A 123 10.70 -11.66 -6.77
C VAL A 123 10.26 -11.01 -5.47
N LEU A 124 11.20 -10.70 -4.57
CA LEU A 124 10.89 -10.06 -3.29
C LEU A 124 10.32 -8.65 -3.47
N ALA A 125 10.84 -7.88 -4.43
CA ALA A 125 10.30 -6.55 -4.76
C ALA A 125 8.86 -6.63 -5.28
N VAL A 126 8.57 -7.57 -6.20
CA VAL A 126 7.21 -7.78 -6.72
C VAL A 126 6.26 -8.22 -5.62
N VAL A 127 6.63 -9.22 -4.82
CA VAL A 127 5.81 -9.72 -3.71
C VAL A 127 5.58 -8.63 -2.67
N GLY A 128 6.63 -7.89 -2.30
CA GLY A 128 6.54 -6.76 -1.37
C GLY A 128 5.58 -5.68 -1.85
N ARG A 129 5.65 -5.31 -3.14
CA ARG A 129 4.78 -4.30 -3.75
C ARG A 129 3.33 -4.78 -3.88
N VAL A 130 3.09 -6.04 -4.21
CA VAL A 130 1.73 -6.63 -4.22
C VAL A 130 1.15 -6.61 -2.81
N GLY A 131 1.93 -6.99 -1.80
CA GLY A 131 1.54 -6.89 -0.39
C GLY A 131 1.20 -5.46 0.02
N PHE A 132 2.04 -4.49 -0.34
CA PHE A 132 1.82 -3.07 -0.06
C PHE A 132 0.53 -2.54 -0.72
N ASN A 133 0.34 -2.77 -2.01
CA ASN A 133 -0.85 -2.30 -2.74
C ASN A 133 -2.14 -2.95 -2.21
N GLY A 134 -2.10 -4.26 -1.93
CA GLY A 134 -3.24 -4.96 -1.34
C GLY A 134 -3.57 -4.43 0.06
N ALA A 135 -2.56 -4.14 0.88
CA ALA A 135 -2.75 -3.55 2.20
C ALA A 135 -3.38 -2.16 2.12
N ILE A 136 -2.91 -1.28 1.22
CA ILE A 136 -3.49 0.07 1.01
C ILE A 136 -4.97 -0.02 0.65
N SER A 137 -5.36 -0.93 -0.25
CA SER A 137 -6.77 -1.09 -0.66
C SER A 137 -7.69 -1.36 0.53
N PHE A 138 -7.27 -2.23 1.46
CA PHE A 138 -8.05 -2.49 2.68
C PHE A 138 -7.94 -1.38 3.72
N TYR A 139 -6.78 -0.73 3.83
CA TYR A 139 -6.56 0.41 4.71
C TYR A 139 -7.49 1.58 4.35
N ASP A 140 -7.54 1.97 3.09
CA ASP A 140 -8.41 3.05 2.60
C ASP A 140 -9.89 2.71 2.80
N SER A 141 -10.27 1.44 2.62
CA SER A 141 -11.63 0.97 2.85
C SER A 141 -12.10 1.06 4.31
N LEU A 142 -11.18 1.24 5.27
CA LEU A 142 -11.51 1.47 6.68
C LEU A 142 -11.86 2.93 6.99
N LEU A 143 -11.42 3.90 6.20
CA LEU A 143 -11.62 5.33 6.46
C LEU A 143 -13.09 5.70 6.74
N PRO A 144 -14.10 5.24 5.95
CA PRO A 144 -15.51 5.54 6.22
C PRO A 144 -16.04 4.94 7.53
N HIS A 145 -15.29 4.04 8.16
CA HIS A 145 -15.64 3.42 9.45
C HIS A 145 -14.86 4.01 10.62
N VAL A 146 -13.82 4.77 10.35
CA VAL A 146 -12.95 5.44 11.34
C VAL A 146 -13.31 6.90 11.50
N ALA A 147 -13.63 7.59 10.40
CA ALA A 147 -13.92 9.01 10.37
C ALA A 147 -15.38 9.29 9.94
N LYS A 148 -16.00 10.30 10.56
CA LYS A 148 -17.31 10.83 10.14
C LYS A 148 -17.20 11.40 8.72
N PRO A 149 -18.27 11.40 7.92
CA PRO A 149 -18.23 11.89 6.53
C PRO A 149 -17.60 13.29 6.39
N GLU A 150 -17.91 14.20 7.31
CA GLU A 150 -17.40 15.56 7.36
C GLU A 150 -15.90 15.67 7.70
N ASP A 151 -15.33 14.65 8.34
CA ASP A 151 -13.93 14.61 8.77
C ASP A 151 -13.02 13.80 7.84
N GLN A 152 -13.57 13.05 6.87
CA GLN A 152 -12.81 12.06 6.08
C GLN A 152 -11.66 12.69 5.30
N ASP A 153 -11.90 13.83 4.66
CA ASP A 153 -10.87 14.52 3.87
C ASP A 153 -9.74 15.02 4.77
N ALA A 154 -10.07 15.61 5.92
CA ALA A 154 -9.06 16.08 6.87
C ALA A 154 -8.25 14.93 7.50
N VAL A 155 -8.91 13.81 7.80
CA VAL A 155 -8.27 12.61 8.34
C VAL A 155 -7.36 11.96 7.30
N SER A 156 -7.80 11.86 6.04
CA SER A 156 -7.00 11.36 4.94
C SER A 156 -5.77 12.23 4.71
N ALA A 157 -5.94 13.55 4.59
CA ALA A 157 -4.82 14.48 4.42
C ALA A 157 -3.80 14.39 5.58
N ARG A 158 -4.29 14.20 6.81
CA ARG A 158 -3.44 13.98 7.98
C ARG A 158 -2.68 12.64 7.90
N GLY A 159 -3.31 11.58 7.38
CA GLY A 159 -2.66 10.30 7.12
C GLY A 159 -1.47 10.48 6.18
N TYR A 160 -1.70 11.10 5.02
CA TYR A 160 -0.64 11.40 4.06
C TYR A 160 0.50 12.23 4.67
N ALA A 161 0.19 13.31 5.41
CA ALA A 161 1.20 14.11 6.07
C ALA A 161 2.05 13.30 7.05
N MET A 162 1.42 12.44 7.86
CA MET A 162 2.10 11.51 8.75
C MET A 162 2.97 10.52 7.98
N GLY A 163 2.48 10.01 6.84
CA GLY A 163 3.22 9.12 5.96
C GLY A 163 4.51 9.75 5.43
N TYR A 164 4.42 10.97 4.89
CA TYR A 164 5.62 11.70 4.43
C TYR A 164 6.63 11.93 5.54
N LEU A 165 6.18 12.30 6.73
CA LEU A 165 7.07 12.48 7.89
C LEU A 165 7.71 11.17 8.33
N GLY A 166 6.93 10.10 8.47
CA GLY A 166 7.44 8.79 8.90
C GLY A 166 8.41 8.18 7.89
N GLY A 167 8.03 8.20 6.61
CA GLY A 167 8.88 7.72 5.52
C GLY A 167 10.16 8.54 5.40
N GLY A 168 10.07 9.87 5.50
CA GLY A 168 11.23 10.77 5.44
C GLY A 168 12.21 10.59 6.60
N ILE A 169 11.70 10.45 7.82
CA ILE A 169 12.54 10.20 9.01
C ILE A 169 13.28 8.87 8.88
N LEU A 170 12.56 7.79 8.52
CA LEU A 170 13.23 6.50 8.38
C LEU A 170 14.21 6.50 7.20
N LEU A 171 13.88 7.16 6.10
CA LEU A 171 14.80 7.30 4.97
C LEU A 171 16.08 8.03 5.39
N ALA A 172 16.01 9.10 6.19
CA ALA A 172 17.18 9.80 6.70
C ALA A 172 18.06 8.88 7.57
N ILE A 173 17.44 8.07 8.43
CA ILE A 173 18.15 7.04 9.22
C ILE A 173 18.82 6.02 8.27
N ASN A 174 18.11 5.56 7.25
CA ASN A 174 18.63 4.57 6.30
C ASN A 174 19.78 5.13 5.46
N VAL A 175 19.74 6.40 5.06
CA VAL A 175 20.86 7.08 4.40
C VAL A 175 22.08 7.11 5.31
N ALA A 176 21.90 7.46 6.59
CA ALA A 176 22.98 7.40 7.57
C ALA A 176 23.55 5.98 7.71
N MET A 177 22.70 4.95 7.79
CA MET A 177 23.16 3.56 7.84
C MET A 177 24.00 3.19 6.61
N ILE A 178 23.61 3.63 5.42
CA ILE A 178 24.33 3.36 4.16
C ILE A 178 25.69 4.07 4.16
N GLN A 179 25.79 5.26 4.73
CA GLN A 179 27.04 6.02 4.78
C GLN A 179 28.05 5.50 5.83
N PHE A 180 27.55 5.03 6.97
CA PHE A 180 28.41 4.68 8.10
C PHE A 180 28.69 3.18 8.25
N LEU A 181 27.87 2.30 7.65
CA LEU A 181 28.08 0.87 7.72
C LEU A 181 28.89 0.34 6.52
N PRO A 182 29.79 -0.64 6.75
CA PRO A 182 30.67 -1.12 5.70
C PRO A 182 29.94 -1.93 4.61
N GLY A 183 30.43 -1.81 3.39
CA GLY A 183 29.99 -2.61 2.24
C GLY A 183 28.51 -2.43 1.94
N THR A 184 27.78 -3.54 1.79
CA THR A 184 26.35 -3.54 1.47
C THR A 184 25.43 -3.59 2.69
N TRP A 185 26.01 -3.64 3.91
CA TRP A 185 25.22 -3.83 5.14
C TRP A 185 24.29 -2.65 5.44
N GLY A 186 24.70 -1.42 5.10
CA GLY A 186 23.85 -0.25 5.28
C GLY A 186 22.51 -0.38 4.53
N ALA A 187 22.56 -0.77 3.25
CA ALA A 187 21.36 -0.98 2.46
C ALA A 187 20.54 -2.20 2.94
N ARG A 188 21.23 -3.32 3.24
CA ARG A 188 20.57 -4.56 3.69
C ARG A 188 19.84 -4.36 5.03
N LEU A 189 20.44 -3.67 5.97
CA LEU A 189 19.80 -3.36 7.26
C LEU A 189 18.71 -2.28 7.12
N SER A 190 18.78 -1.42 6.11
CA SER A 190 17.69 -0.51 5.78
C SER A 190 16.42 -1.28 5.43
N PHE A 191 16.51 -2.38 4.70
CA PHE A 191 15.35 -3.24 4.39
C PHE A 191 14.73 -3.82 5.67
N VAL A 192 15.56 -4.30 6.58
CA VAL A 192 15.08 -4.82 7.89
C VAL A 192 14.44 -3.71 8.72
N SER A 193 15.05 -2.53 8.75
CA SER A 193 14.51 -1.38 9.50
C SER A 193 13.13 -0.97 9.00
N VAL A 194 12.91 -0.97 7.67
CA VAL A 194 11.59 -0.70 7.07
C VAL A 194 10.57 -1.76 7.47
N ALA A 195 10.95 -3.04 7.44
CA ALA A 195 10.06 -4.12 7.84
C ALA A 195 9.66 -4.02 9.33
N ILE A 196 10.61 -3.75 10.21
CA ILE A 196 10.35 -3.55 11.64
C ILE A 196 9.48 -2.30 11.88
N TRP A 197 9.80 -1.19 11.21
CA TRP A 197 9.02 0.06 11.28
C TRP A 197 7.57 -0.16 10.88
N TRP A 198 7.35 -0.78 9.73
CA TRP A 198 6.01 -1.07 9.25
C TRP A 198 5.26 -2.00 10.20
N ALA A 199 5.88 -3.07 10.67
CA ALA A 199 5.26 -3.99 11.63
C ALA A 199 4.86 -3.29 12.94
N VAL A 200 5.79 -2.57 13.56
CA VAL A 200 5.59 -1.97 14.89
C VAL A 200 4.52 -0.88 14.86
N PHE A 201 4.61 0.04 13.91
CA PHE A 201 3.68 1.17 13.81
C PHE A 201 2.31 0.80 13.21
N SER A 202 2.14 -0.42 12.67
CA SER A 202 0.84 -0.97 12.30
C SER A 202 0.04 -1.50 13.49
N ILE A 203 0.69 -1.88 14.61
CA ILE A 203 0.04 -2.47 15.78
C ILE A 203 -1.14 -1.63 16.30
N PRO A 204 -1.03 -0.29 16.44
CA PRO A 204 -2.13 0.52 16.95
C PRO A 204 -3.40 0.43 16.12
N LEU A 205 -3.30 0.35 14.78
CA LEU A 205 -4.45 0.15 13.90
C LEU A 205 -5.16 -1.16 14.24
N PHE A 206 -4.43 -2.27 14.29
CA PHE A 206 -5.01 -3.58 14.56
C PHE A 206 -5.63 -3.69 15.95
N ARG A 207 -5.12 -2.95 16.95
CA ARG A 207 -5.63 -2.97 18.33
C ARG A 207 -6.81 -2.04 18.57
N ARG A 208 -6.86 -0.88 17.90
CA ARG A 208 -7.81 0.19 18.25
C ARG A 208 -8.90 0.45 17.23
N VAL A 209 -8.64 0.16 15.95
CA VAL A 209 -9.68 0.29 14.93
C VAL A 209 -10.56 -0.95 14.99
N PRO A 210 -11.87 -0.82 15.24
CA PRO A 210 -12.77 -1.97 15.25
C PRO A 210 -12.92 -2.55 13.85
N GLU A 211 -13.20 -3.86 13.76
CA GLU A 211 -13.60 -4.47 12.52
C GLU A 211 -14.95 -3.89 12.07
N PRO A 212 -15.08 -3.39 10.84
CA PRO A 212 -16.35 -2.89 10.35
C PRO A 212 -17.44 -3.97 10.41
N PRO A 213 -18.70 -3.61 10.67
CA PRO A 213 -19.81 -4.53 10.51
C PRO A 213 -19.84 -5.07 9.08
N SER A 214 -20.34 -6.30 8.91
CA SER A 214 -20.37 -6.95 7.59
C SER A 214 -21.02 -6.06 6.53
N ALA A 215 -20.47 -6.22 5.34
CA ALA A 215 -20.68 -5.44 4.17
C ALA A 215 -22.14 -5.16 3.79
N SER A 216 -22.31 -4.07 3.06
CA SER A 216 -23.56 -3.58 2.50
C SER A 216 -24.13 -4.45 1.37
N LYS A 217 -23.36 -5.42 0.84
CA LYS A 217 -23.80 -6.36 -0.20
C LYS A 217 -23.53 -7.81 0.23
N GLN A 218 -24.55 -8.62 0.26
CA GLN A 218 -24.44 -10.08 0.38
C GLN A 218 -24.37 -10.67 -1.02
N LEU A 219 -23.41 -11.57 -1.26
CA LEU A 219 -23.40 -12.40 -2.47
C LEU A 219 -24.63 -13.30 -2.46
N LYS A 220 -25.29 -13.42 -3.59
CA LYS A 220 -26.35 -14.42 -3.76
C LYS A 220 -25.75 -15.83 -3.69
N PRO A 221 -26.50 -16.83 -3.20
CA PRO A 221 -26.04 -18.21 -3.21
C PRO A 221 -25.59 -18.63 -4.62
N GLY A 222 -24.32 -19.07 -4.76
CA GLY A 222 -23.73 -19.49 -6.03
C GLY A 222 -23.03 -18.40 -6.85
N GLU A 223 -23.03 -17.14 -6.41
CA GLU A 223 -22.24 -16.09 -7.08
C GLU A 223 -20.76 -16.16 -6.70
N SER A 224 -19.89 -16.15 -7.72
CA SER A 224 -18.45 -16.06 -7.53
C SER A 224 -18.02 -14.60 -7.32
N VAL A 225 -17.18 -14.34 -6.31
CA VAL A 225 -16.57 -13.02 -6.05
C VAL A 225 -15.92 -12.46 -7.31
N LEU A 226 -15.16 -13.29 -8.04
CA LEU A 226 -14.49 -12.88 -9.28
C LEU A 226 -15.48 -12.39 -10.32
N ARG A 227 -16.55 -13.16 -10.57
CA ARG A 227 -17.58 -12.80 -11.55
C ARG A 227 -18.25 -11.48 -11.18
N VAL A 228 -18.62 -11.32 -9.92
CA VAL A 228 -19.26 -10.08 -9.41
C VAL A 228 -18.31 -8.90 -9.52
N SER A 229 -17.01 -9.07 -9.21
CA SER A 229 -16.00 -8.02 -9.32
C SER A 229 -15.85 -7.52 -10.75
N PHE A 230 -15.68 -8.44 -11.70
CA PHE A 230 -15.53 -8.06 -13.12
C PHE A 230 -16.82 -7.51 -13.71
N GLN A 231 -17.98 -7.99 -13.28
CA GLN A 231 -19.25 -7.44 -13.70
C GLN A 231 -19.46 -6.01 -13.19
N GLN A 232 -19.15 -5.75 -11.92
CA GLN A 232 -19.20 -4.39 -11.34
C GLN A 232 -18.24 -3.45 -12.06
N LEU A 233 -17.01 -3.89 -12.34
CA LEU A 233 -16.05 -3.11 -13.11
C LEU A 233 -16.60 -2.76 -14.49
N TRP A 234 -17.16 -3.74 -15.19
CA TRP A 234 -17.73 -3.56 -16.52
C TRP A 234 -18.93 -2.60 -16.51
N ASP A 235 -19.81 -2.74 -15.52
CA ASP A 235 -20.95 -1.83 -15.34
C ASP A 235 -20.48 -0.40 -15.04
N THR A 236 -19.46 -0.24 -14.19
CA THR A 236 -18.85 1.06 -13.90
C THR A 236 -18.22 1.68 -15.15
N VAL A 237 -17.51 0.90 -15.98
CA VAL A 237 -16.93 1.39 -17.24
C VAL A 237 -18.02 1.80 -18.24
N LYS A 238 -19.14 1.08 -18.30
CA LYS A 238 -20.28 1.49 -19.13
C LYS A 238 -20.93 2.78 -18.63
N ASP A 239 -21.11 2.89 -17.33
CA ASP A 239 -21.74 4.06 -16.70
C ASP A 239 -20.83 5.30 -16.70
N ILE A 240 -19.51 5.13 -16.83
CA ILE A 240 -18.54 6.23 -16.84
C ILE A 240 -18.82 7.21 -17.98
N ARG A 241 -19.37 6.70 -19.10
CA ARG A 241 -19.80 7.57 -20.23
C ARG A 241 -20.98 8.48 -19.85
N ARG A 242 -21.78 8.10 -18.87
CA ARG A 242 -22.89 8.89 -18.36
C ARG A 242 -22.42 10.07 -17.48
N TYR A 243 -21.23 9.93 -16.90
CA TYR A 243 -20.61 10.94 -16.04
C TYR A 243 -19.44 11.62 -16.75
N ARG A 244 -19.76 12.40 -17.79
CA ARG A 244 -18.75 13.06 -18.64
C ARG A 244 -17.71 13.87 -17.87
N GLU A 245 -18.11 14.56 -16.81
CA GLU A 245 -17.20 15.37 -15.98
C GLU A 245 -16.27 14.49 -15.14
N LEU A 246 -16.77 13.37 -14.61
CA LEU A 246 -15.94 12.40 -13.90
C LEU A 246 -14.91 11.76 -14.85
N PHE A 247 -15.31 11.48 -16.10
CA PHE A 247 -14.39 10.93 -17.11
C PHE A 247 -13.28 11.92 -17.47
N LYS A 248 -13.60 13.21 -17.65
CA LYS A 248 -12.60 14.26 -17.87
C LYS A 248 -11.65 14.39 -16.67
N PHE A 249 -12.20 14.36 -15.45
CA PHE A 249 -11.39 14.39 -14.22
C PHE A 249 -10.43 13.20 -14.15
N LEU A 250 -10.89 11.97 -14.46
CA LEU A 250 -10.04 10.79 -14.45
C LEU A 250 -8.91 10.89 -15.49
N ILE A 251 -9.19 11.38 -16.69
CA ILE A 251 -8.14 11.61 -17.71
C ILE A 251 -7.13 12.66 -17.23
N ALA A 252 -7.61 13.79 -16.71
CA ALA A 252 -6.73 14.83 -16.17
C ALA A 252 -5.88 14.31 -15.02
N PHE A 253 -6.47 13.51 -14.13
CA PHE A 253 -5.77 12.87 -13.01
C PHE A 253 -4.70 11.87 -13.50
N LEU A 254 -5.02 11.04 -14.51
CA LEU A 254 -4.05 10.10 -15.08
C LEU A 254 -2.85 10.84 -15.69
N ILE A 255 -3.09 11.88 -16.50
CA ILE A 255 -2.03 12.67 -17.10
C ILE A 255 -1.16 13.36 -16.02
N TYR A 256 -1.80 13.95 -15.03
CA TYR A 256 -1.12 14.61 -13.91
C TYR A 256 -0.27 13.62 -13.09
N ASN A 257 -0.84 12.46 -12.75
CA ASN A 257 -0.16 11.45 -11.96
C ASN A 257 0.99 10.78 -12.70
N ASP A 258 0.85 10.60 -14.02
CA ASP A 258 1.92 10.09 -14.89
C ASP A 258 3.08 11.09 -14.97
N ALA A 259 2.78 12.38 -15.12
CA ALA A 259 3.79 13.45 -15.15
C ALA A 259 4.58 13.51 -13.83
N ILE A 260 3.91 13.41 -12.66
CA ILE A 260 4.58 13.40 -11.34
C ILE A 260 5.41 12.12 -11.14
N GLY A 261 4.92 10.97 -11.63
CA GLY A 261 5.62 9.69 -11.49
C GLY A 261 6.87 9.57 -12.37
N THR A 262 7.04 10.48 -13.35
CA THR A 262 8.15 10.46 -14.31
C THR A 262 9.28 11.43 -13.93
N ILE A 263 9.02 12.41 -13.06
CA ILE A 263 10.00 13.36 -12.51
C ILE A 263 10.71 12.76 -11.31
#